data_e04b7c3bbf9ee67c73fbcf438c9d4112
#
_entry.id   e04b7c3bbf9ee67c73fbcf438c9d4112
#
_cell.length_a   1.000
_cell.length_b   1.000
_cell.length_c   1.000
_cell.angle_alpha   90.00
_cell.angle_beta   90.00
_cell.angle_gamma   90.00
#
_symmetry.space_group_name_H-M   'P 1'
#
loop_
_entity.id
_entity.type
_entity.pdbx_description
1 polymer ?
#
loop_
_entity_poly.entity_id
_entity_poly.type
_entity_poly.pdbx_seq_one_letter_code
_entity_poly.pdbx_strand_id
1 'polypeptide(L)'
;SRDGRRDPCTVVASGAIGEPLVIKIIDDAGRFGEARTGSVLEKSQNKALDENSLKKAIGELGGTPLVVASVDVSTLRGIADVDAQATDGLYISPGEIKAARRDAVESLLRARRDGGPNRAEGMAVREVVDELVGNAWWGDIIDQRDKGASKEPRVNPTSGLPSISVLCRTRAQAEAAVTVDGVDEIALDFLEVHGLQKTVRLVQAAGKTAVVATPRVLKPEEEQLWRYYLNLGADALLVRSAGLLQTLLELGRSDADVVIPPLRGDFSLNAANAIGADVFLRSGLERLTPTHDLNAEQQRALAVALGPAGASKLEVIVHQHLPIFHTEHCVFCRFMSDGNSYKDCGHPCESKHLHLRDDRGADHLVLADMGCRNTVFNAQAQTGAEYLKTFIDAGICHFRVELVDEPASVVPELLSRYRDLANGRTSSSELASWLSKLPDANGRAHGISRGSLEVKTELARGELRPTAAASREANKTKAKSRAARAKR
;
A
#
# COMPACT_ATOMS: atom_id res chain seq x y z
N SER A 1 13.34 3.48 -17.72
CA SER A 1 12.83 4.64 -18.44
C SER A 1 12.38 5.70 -17.43
N ARG A 2 12.74 6.97 -17.65
CA ARG A 2 12.42 8.10 -16.77
C ARG A 2 11.06 8.75 -17.11
N ASP A 3 10.11 7.99 -17.58
CA ASP A 3 8.77 8.50 -17.87
C ASP A 3 7.83 8.27 -16.69
N GLY A 4 8.04 9.12 -15.66
CA GLY A 4 6.94 9.45 -14.75
C GLY A 4 5.81 10.06 -15.60
N ARG A 5 4.54 9.72 -15.32
CA ARG A 5 3.36 10.33 -15.93
C ARG A 5 3.54 11.85 -15.95
N ARG A 6 3.63 12.41 -17.18
CA ARG A 6 3.59 13.85 -17.39
C ARG A 6 2.17 14.23 -17.76
N ASP A 7 1.67 15.28 -17.13
CA ASP A 7 0.33 15.76 -17.41
C ASP A 7 0.29 16.51 -18.75
N PRO A 8 -0.67 16.23 -19.63
CA PRO A 8 -0.80 16.92 -20.90
C PRO A 8 -1.16 18.40 -20.68
N CYS A 9 -0.62 19.28 -21.52
CA CYS A 9 -0.97 20.68 -21.52
C CYS A 9 -1.08 21.21 -22.95
N THR A 10 -1.91 22.22 -23.14
CA THR A 10 -2.05 22.99 -24.37
C THR A 10 -1.29 24.31 -24.26
N VAL A 11 -0.52 24.64 -25.28
CA VAL A 11 0.19 25.91 -25.39
C VAL A 11 -0.55 26.80 -26.38
N VAL A 12 -0.96 27.99 -25.95
CA VAL A 12 -1.58 29.00 -26.80
C VAL A 12 -0.60 30.14 -26.99
N ALA A 13 -0.33 30.50 -28.24
CA ALA A 13 0.52 31.64 -28.58
C ALA A 13 -0.32 32.75 -29.17
N SER A 14 -0.20 33.97 -28.67
CA SER A 14 -0.97 35.15 -29.10
C SER A 14 -0.10 36.39 -29.22
N GLY A 15 -0.47 37.32 -30.08
CA GLY A 15 0.22 38.60 -30.29
C GLY A 15 0.07 39.11 -31.72
N ALA A 16 0.45 40.37 -31.92
CA ALA A 16 0.45 41.05 -33.21
C ALA A 16 1.78 41.78 -33.47
N ILE A 17 2.04 42.21 -34.68
CA ILE A 17 3.22 43.04 -34.99
C ILE A 17 3.27 44.27 -34.07
N GLY A 18 4.45 44.50 -33.48
CA GLY A 18 4.70 45.57 -32.54
C GLY A 18 4.26 45.25 -31.10
N GLU A 19 3.67 44.07 -30.85
CA GLU A 19 3.32 43.58 -29.51
C GLU A 19 4.24 42.40 -29.08
N PRO A 20 4.45 42.20 -27.78
CA PRO A 20 5.14 41.01 -27.32
C PRO A 20 4.36 39.73 -27.65
N LEU A 21 5.08 38.63 -27.95
CA LEU A 21 4.46 37.32 -28.03
C LEU A 21 4.06 36.85 -26.61
N VAL A 22 2.81 36.50 -26.45
CA VAL A 22 2.29 35.89 -25.21
C VAL A 22 2.24 34.39 -25.35
N ILE A 23 2.83 33.68 -24.40
CA ILE A 23 2.75 32.22 -24.30
C ILE A 23 1.91 31.88 -23.07
N LYS A 24 0.80 31.20 -23.28
CA LYS A 24 -0.09 30.69 -22.25
C LYS A 24 -0.08 29.18 -22.28
N ILE A 25 0.18 28.52 -21.14
CA ILE A 25 0.19 27.07 -21.00
C ILE A 25 -0.98 26.70 -20.11
N ILE A 26 -1.84 25.81 -20.59
CA ILE A 26 -3.10 25.42 -19.94
C ILE A 26 -3.04 23.91 -19.67
N ASP A 27 -3.28 23.48 -18.42
CA ASP A 27 -3.38 22.06 -18.09
C ASP A 27 -4.82 21.54 -18.30
N ASP A 28 -4.98 20.22 -18.16
CA ASP A 28 -6.27 19.51 -18.30
C ASP A 28 -7.34 19.93 -17.27
N ALA A 29 -6.93 20.53 -16.16
CA ALA A 29 -7.84 21.10 -15.16
C ALA A 29 -8.20 22.57 -15.44
N GLY A 30 -7.79 23.16 -16.58
CA GLY A 30 -8.06 24.55 -16.96
C GLY A 30 -7.20 25.58 -16.24
N ARG A 31 -6.23 25.19 -15.41
CA ARG A 31 -5.27 26.11 -14.80
C ARG A 31 -4.28 26.58 -15.86
N PHE A 32 -3.85 27.80 -15.77
CA PHE A 32 -2.91 28.33 -16.75
C PHE A 32 -1.79 29.14 -16.11
N GLY A 33 -0.68 29.19 -16.82
CA GLY A 33 0.41 30.13 -16.60
C GLY A 33 0.68 30.90 -17.89
N GLU A 34 0.97 32.18 -17.76
CA GLU A 34 1.17 33.08 -18.89
C GLU A 34 2.45 33.88 -18.70
N ALA A 35 3.15 34.12 -19.80
CA ALA A 35 4.29 35.02 -19.85
C ALA A 35 4.42 35.67 -21.22
N ARG A 36 5.13 36.81 -21.27
CA ARG A 36 5.36 37.62 -22.47
C ARG A 36 6.83 37.61 -22.80
N THR A 37 7.16 37.71 -24.09
CA THR A 37 8.55 37.95 -24.53
C THR A 37 9.02 39.34 -24.19
N GLY A 38 10.31 39.51 -23.98
CA GLY A 38 10.93 40.81 -23.74
C GLY A 38 10.95 41.68 -24.99
N SER A 39 11.01 41.06 -26.19
CA SER A 39 10.95 41.75 -27.46
C SER A 39 9.57 41.64 -28.10
N VAL A 40 9.25 42.58 -28.99
CA VAL A 40 7.99 42.59 -29.75
C VAL A 40 8.11 41.73 -31.01
N LEU A 41 6.96 41.26 -31.53
CA LEU A 41 6.86 40.58 -32.80
C LEU A 41 7.19 41.56 -33.94
N GLU A 42 8.12 41.16 -34.79
CA GLU A 42 8.58 41.96 -35.91
C GLU A 42 8.14 41.34 -37.22
N LYS A 43 8.25 42.14 -38.31
CA LYS A 43 8.06 41.59 -39.68
C LYS A 43 9.23 40.70 -40.07
N SER A 44 8.93 39.44 -40.46
CA SER A 44 9.95 38.51 -40.87
C SER A 44 10.65 38.96 -42.15
N GLN A 45 11.98 38.90 -42.15
CA GLN A 45 12.79 39.20 -43.35
C GLN A 45 13.13 37.94 -44.15
N ASN A 46 13.29 36.79 -43.49
CA ASN A 46 13.76 35.56 -44.16
C ASN A 46 12.93 34.32 -43.79
N LYS A 47 12.47 34.19 -42.55
CA LYS A 47 11.73 33.00 -42.09
C LYS A 47 10.63 33.44 -41.11
N ALA A 48 9.40 33.29 -41.56
CA ALA A 48 8.25 33.57 -40.73
C ALA A 48 8.10 32.52 -39.59
N LEU A 49 7.48 32.96 -38.49
CA LEU A 49 7.07 32.11 -37.40
C LEU A 49 5.92 31.23 -37.89
N ASP A 50 6.04 29.92 -37.75
CA ASP A 50 5.00 28.94 -38.02
C ASP A 50 4.78 28.01 -36.84
N GLU A 51 3.72 27.22 -36.88
CA GLU A 51 3.39 26.26 -35.81
C GLU A 51 4.53 25.29 -35.53
N ASN A 52 5.25 24.83 -36.57
CA ASN A 52 6.35 23.89 -36.43
C ASN A 52 7.57 24.56 -35.78
N SER A 53 7.89 25.80 -36.15
CA SER A 53 8.97 26.58 -35.52
C SER A 53 8.67 26.91 -34.07
N LEU A 54 7.41 27.22 -33.74
CA LEU A 54 6.94 27.39 -32.37
C LEU A 54 7.01 26.09 -31.58
N LYS A 55 6.49 24.99 -32.07
CA LYS A 55 6.63 23.67 -31.43
C LYS A 55 8.10 23.30 -31.18
N LYS A 56 8.97 23.58 -32.13
CA LYS A 56 10.42 23.34 -31.99
C LYS A 56 11.06 24.27 -30.94
N ALA A 57 10.66 25.53 -30.86
CA ALA A 57 11.19 26.49 -29.90
C ALA A 57 10.64 26.25 -28.48
N ILE A 58 9.37 25.86 -28.36
CA ILE A 58 8.76 25.43 -27.09
C ILE A 58 9.39 24.13 -26.64
N GLY A 59 9.59 23.18 -27.56
CA GLY A 59 10.28 21.91 -27.30
C GLY A 59 9.59 21.06 -26.23
N GLU A 60 10.32 20.11 -25.70
CA GLU A 60 9.89 19.34 -24.53
C GLU A 60 10.02 20.17 -23.27
N LEU A 61 9.01 20.10 -22.38
CA LEU A 61 9.04 20.76 -21.07
C LEU A 61 9.90 19.94 -20.08
N GLY A 62 11.14 19.68 -20.46
CA GLY A 62 12.08 18.83 -19.69
C GLY A 62 12.26 19.29 -18.26
N GLY A 63 12.32 18.35 -17.31
CA GLY A 63 12.45 18.63 -15.87
C GLY A 63 11.16 19.10 -15.19
N THR A 64 10.02 19.07 -15.89
CA THR A 64 8.71 19.43 -15.37
C THR A 64 7.74 18.23 -15.44
N PRO A 65 6.66 18.21 -14.65
CA PRO A 65 5.62 17.18 -14.74
C PRO A 65 4.66 17.38 -15.93
N LEU A 66 5.02 18.22 -16.92
CA LEU A 66 4.16 18.59 -18.03
C LEU A 66 4.68 18.02 -19.36
N VAL A 67 3.76 17.68 -20.28
CA VAL A 67 4.03 17.34 -21.67
C VAL A 67 3.14 18.15 -22.61
N VAL A 68 3.71 18.72 -23.67
CA VAL A 68 2.95 19.48 -24.66
C VAL A 68 2.12 18.53 -25.51
N ALA A 69 0.80 18.58 -25.39
CA ALA A 69 -0.14 17.80 -26.19
C ALA A 69 -0.50 18.54 -27.49
N SER A 70 -0.68 19.85 -27.43
CA SER A 70 -1.03 20.69 -28.60
C SER A 70 -0.45 22.10 -28.48
N VAL A 71 -0.26 22.74 -29.65
CA VAL A 71 0.13 24.16 -29.75
C VAL A 71 -0.91 24.83 -30.59
N ASP A 72 -1.55 25.86 -30.08
CA ASP A 72 -2.54 26.69 -30.76
C ASP A 72 -1.93 28.06 -31.12
N VAL A 73 -1.94 28.39 -32.38
CA VAL A 73 -1.43 29.65 -32.92
C VAL A 73 -2.54 30.48 -33.54
N SER A 74 -3.80 30.07 -33.46
CA SER A 74 -4.95 30.71 -34.09
C SER A 74 -5.18 32.16 -33.69
N THR A 75 -4.61 32.58 -32.56
CA THR A 75 -4.72 33.93 -32.00
C THR A 75 -3.53 34.82 -32.37
N LEU A 76 -2.55 34.36 -33.13
CA LEU A 76 -1.52 35.22 -33.71
C LEU A 76 -2.10 36.01 -34.87
N ARG A 77 -1.83 37.30 -34.92
CA ARG A 77 -2.29 38.21 -35.97
C ARG A 77 -1.09 38.67 -36.81
N GLY A 78 -0.95 38.06 -37.98
CA GLY A 78 0.03 38.47 -38.95
C GLY A 78 -0.30 39.80 -39.62
N ILE A 79 0.49 40.18 -40.63
CA ILE A 79 0.22 41.36 -41.47
C ILE A 79 -1.02 41.05 -42.31
N ALA A 80 -2.09 41.81 -42.09
CA ALA A 80 -3.41 41.53 -42.62
C ALA A 80 -3.46 41.46 -44.13
N ASP A 81 -3.87 40.32 -44.67
CA ASP A 81 -4.84 40.21 -45.75
C ASP A 81 -5.79 39.06 -45.40
N VAL A 82 -7.04 39.14 -45.78
CA VAL A 82 -8.16 38.39 -45.21
C VAL A 82 -8.05 36.84 -45.47
N ASP A 83 -7.05 36.40 -46.22
CA ASP A 83 -6.80 34.99 -46.60
C ASP A 83 -5.42 34.44 -46.20
N ALA A 84 -4.61 35.18 -45.42
CA ALA A 84 -3.28 34.72 -44.98
C ALA A 84 -3.34 33.88 -43.68
N GLN A 85 -2.53 32.84 -43.57
CA GLN A 85 -2.41 32.05 -42.32
C GLN A 85 -1.97 32.97 -41.17
N ALA A 86 -2.49 32.73 -39.97
CA ALA A 86 -2.35 33.60 -38.77
C ALA A 86 -0.90 33.93 -38.36
N THR A 87 0.11 33.25 -38.92
CA THR A 87 1.53 33.41 -38.62
C THR A 87 2.33 34.09 -39.75
N ASP A 88 1.70 34.39 -40.90
CA ASP A 88 2.43 34.91 -42.07
C ASP A 88 3.09 36.25 -41.77
N GLY A 89 4.41 36.27 -41.96
CA GLY A 89 5.22 37.47 -41.85
C GLY A 89 5.67 37.84 -40.44
N LEU A 90 5.36 37.09 -39.38
CA LEU A 90 5.84 37.35 -38.03
C LEU A 90 7.20 36.71 -37.74
N TYR A 91 8.01 37.40 -36.96
CA TYR A 91 9.30 36.90 -36.46
C TYR A 91 9.52 37.28 -35.02
N ILE A 92 10.08 36.37 -34.25
CA ILE A 92 10.69 36.61 -32.94
C ILE A 92 11.80 35.58 -32.75
N SER A 93 12.82 35.93 -31.93
CA SER A 93 13.96 35.04 -31.71
C SER A 93 13.56 33.78 -30.92
N PRO A 94 14.09 32.59 -31.27
CA PRO A 94 13.85 31.38 -30.49
C PRO A 94 14.30 31.47 -29.03
N GLY A 95 15.24 32.35 -28.72
CA GLY A 95 15.71 32.62 -27.36
C GLY A 95 14.60 33.27 -26.48
N GLU A 96 13.88 34.26 -27.05
CA GLU A 96 12.77 34.92 -26.42
C GLU A 96 11.60 33.97 -26.14
N ILE A 97 11.26 33.12 -27.13
CA ILE A 97 10.22 32.08 -26.97
C ILE A 97 10.58 31.14 -25.82
N LYS A 98 11.84 30.70 -25.75
CA LYS A 98 12.31 29.80 -24.68
C LYS A 98 12.29 30.48 -23.29
N ALA A 99 12.57 31.79 -23.21
CA ALA A 99 12.50 32.55 -21.97
C ALA A 99 11.02 32.63 -21.50
N ALA A 100 10.13 33.15 -22.35
CA ALA A 100 8.71 33.25 -22.05
C ALA A 100 8.07 31.91 -21.70
N ARG A 101 8.45 30.84 -22.40
CA ARG A 101 8.02 29.48 -22.07
C ARG A 101 8.41 29.09 -20.61
N ARG A 102 9.64 29.37 -20.18
CA ARG A 102 10.08 29.02 -18.81
C ARG A 102 9.26 29.78 -17.78
N ASP A 103 9.03 31.04 -18.00
CA ASP A 103 8.26 31.89 -17.10
C ASP A 103 6.78 31.48 -17.06
N ALA A 104 6.18 31.10 -18.22
CA ALA A 104 4.82 30.57 -18.28
C ALA A 104 4.68 29.24 -17.56
N VAL A 105 5.67 28.33 -17.70
CA VAL A 105 5.70 27.05 -16.95
C VAL A 105 5.78 27.33 -15.45
N GLU A 106 6.67 28.23 -15.01
CA GLU A 106 6.80 28.56 -13.60
C GLU A 106 5.50 29.17 -13.04
N SER A 107 4.86 30.05 -13.81
CA SER A 107 3.56 30.61 -13.48
C SER A 107 2.47 29.53 -13.31
N LEU A 108 2.39 28.57 -14.24
CA LEU A 108 1.45 27.42 -14.14
C LEU A 108 1.76 26.55 -12.91
N LEU A 109 3.03 26.22 -12.68
CA LEU A 109 3.41 25.41 -11.51
C LEU A 109 3.14 26.15 -10.19
N ARG A 110 3.21 27.47 -10.17
CA ARG A 110 2.78 28.29 -9.04
C ARG A 110 1.25 28.26 -8.88
N ALA A 111 0.51 28.46 -9.95
CA ALA A 111 -0.94 28.35 -9.94
C ALA A 111 -1.43 26.96 -9.47
N ARG A 112 -0.71 25.89 -9.85
CA ARG A 112 -0.97 24.51 -9.35
C ARG A 112 -0.73 24.37 -7.84
N ARG A 113 0.29 25.05 -7.29
CA ARG A 113 0.59 25.02 -5.85
C ARG A 113 -0.40 25.85 -5.04
N ASP A 114 -0.74 27.05 -5.54
CA ASP A 114 -1.51 28.05 -4.82
C ASP A 114 -3.03 27.87 -5.02
N GLY A 115 -3.43 27.29 -6.14
CA GLY A 115 -4.82 27.12 -6.59
C GLY A 115 -5.22 25.69 -6.88
N GLY A 116 -4.81 24.71 -6.05
CA GLY A 116 -5.33 23.34 -6.17
C GLY A 116 -6.87 23.36 -6.10
N PRO A 117 -7.59 22.67 -7.04
CA PRO A 117 -9.05 22.62 -7.04
C PRO A 117 -9.66 21.96 -5.80
N ASN A 118 -8.83 21.52 -4.87
CA ASN A 118 -9.18 20.84 -3.63
C ASN A 118 -8.82 21.63 -2.37
N ARG A 119 -8.55 22.92 -2.43
CA ARG A 119 -8.81 23.73 -1.26
C ARG A 119 -10.33 23.81 -1.16
N ALA A 120 -10.90 22.99 -0.27
CA ALA A 120 -12.25 23.19 0.19
C ALA A 120 -12.33 24.60 0.77
N GLU A 121 -12.69 25.58 -0.05
CA GLU A 121 -13.03 26.89 0.43
C GLU A 121 -14.28 26.71 1.28
N GLY A 122 -14.10 26.74 2.59
CA GLY A 122 -15.18 26.92 3.51
C GLY A 122 -15.58 25.76 4.43
N MET A 123 -15.15 24.51 4.22
CA MET A 123 -15.39 23.48 5.24
C MET A 123 -14.16 23.33 6.14
N ALA A 124 -14.32 23.58 7.44
CA ALA A 124 -13.31 23.22 8.40
C ALA A 124 -13.05 21.72 8.35
N VAL A 125 -11.79 21.28 8.49
CA VAL A 125 -11.43 19.84 8.52
C VAL A 125 -12.34 19.05 9.47
N ARG A 126 -12.78 19.68 10.57
CA ARG A 126 -13.71 19.11 11.53
C ARG A 126 -15.07 18.80 10.90
N GLU A 127 -15.63 19.67 10.08
CA GLU A 127 -16.94 19.47 9.43
C GLU A 127 -16.88 18.32 8.42
N VAL A 128 -15.76 18.21 7.65
CA VAL A 128 -15.54 17.08 6.74
C VAL A 128 -15.42 15.76 7.51
N VAL A 129 -14.69 15.79 8.63
CA VAL A 129 -14.56 14.61 9.50
C VAL A 129 -15.92 14.27 10.11
N ASP A 130 -16.67 15.24 10.61
CA ASP A 130 -17.99 15.03 11.24
C ASP A 130 -19.00 14.50 10.21
N GLU A 131 -18.96 14.94 8.95
CA GLU A 131 -19.78 14.40 7.87
C GLU A 131 -19.40 12.96 7.52
N LEU A 132 -18.12 12.67 7.40
CA LEU A 132 -17.62 11.31 7.15
C LEU A 132 -17.96 10.37 8.31
N VAL A 133 -17.85 10.85 9.53
CA VAL A 133 -18.18 10.13 10.76
C VAL A 133 -19.69 9.91 10.87
N GLY A 134 -20.51 10.92 10.62
CA GLY A 134 -21.96 10.82 10.70
C GLY A 134 -22.59 9.83 9.69
N ASN A 135 -21.91 9.57 8.57
CA ASN A 135 -22.30 8.59 7.56
C ASN A 135 -21.67 7.20 7.76
N ALA A 136 -20.78 7.04 8.74
CA ALA A 136 -20.13 5.77 9.05
C ALA A 136 -21.00 4.92 9.99
N TRP A 137 -20.82 3.60 9.98
CA TRP A 137 -21.56 2.65 10.83
C TRP A 137 -21.36 2.91 12.33
N TRP A 138 -20.30 3.60 12.69
CA TRP A 138 -19.87 3.93 14.05
C TRP A 138 -20.20 5.37 14.47
N GLY A 139 -20.86 6.17 13.61
CA GLY A 139 -21.31 7.53 13.91
C GLY A 139 -22.11 7.62 15.20
N ASP A 140 -23.02 6.68 15.40
CA ASP A 140 -23.87 6.60 16.61
C ASP A 140 -23.08 6.40 17.92
N ILE A 141 -21.89 5.77 17.83
CA ILE A 141 -21.04 5.49 18.99
C ILE A 141 -20.29 6.74 19.45
N ILE A 142 -19.87 7.59 18.50
CA ILE A 142 -19.17 8.85 18.81
C ILE A 142 -20.16 9.83 19.46
N ASP A 143 -21.38 9.90 18.94
CA ASP A 143 -22.45 10.76 19.48
C ASP A 143 -22.81 10.40 20.94
N GLN A 144 -22.67 9.13 21.34
CA GLN A 144 -22.87 8.67 22.71
C GLN A 144 -21.70 9.02 23.65
N ARG A 145 -20.46 9.10 23.14
CA ARG A 145 -19.28 9.51 23.95
C ARG A 145 -19.33 10.98 24.32
N ASP A 146 -19.73 11.85 23.42
CA ASP A 146 -19.87 13.30 23.66
C ASP A 146 -20.97 13.63 24.68
N LYS A 147 -21.92 12.72 24.90
CA LYS A 147 -23.02 12.89 25.88
C LYS A 147 -22.66 12.41 27.31
N GLY A 148 -21.37 12.19 27.60
CA GLY A 148 -20.92 11.93 28.97
C GLY A 148 -21.20 10.53 29.53
N ALA A 149 -21.47 9.55 28.66
CA ALA A 149 -21.62 8.16 29.08
C ALA A 149 -20.25 7.55 29.42
N SER A 150 -19.92 7.52 30.70
CA SER A 150 -18.68 6.97 31.27
C SER A 150 -18.61 5.42 31.25
N LYS A 151 -19.42 4.75 30.47
CA LYS A 151 -19.37 3.29 30.32
C LYS A 151 -18.89 2.96 28.92
N GLU A 152 -17.75 2.26 28.83
CA GLU A 152 -17.33 1.62 27.58
C GLU A 152 -18.53 0.88 26.97
N PRO A 153 -18.81 1.09 25.67
CA PRO A 153 -19.92 0.37 25.02
C PRO A 153 -19.63 -1.13 25.14
N ARG A 154 -20.51 -1.85 25.81
CA ARG A 154 -20.48 -3.31 25.77
C ARG A 154 -20.91 -3.70 24.37
N VAL A 155 -19.95 -4.07 23.53
CA VAL A 155 -20.23 -4.71 22.25
C VAL A 155 -20.85 -6.07 22.60
N ASN A 156 -22.16 -6.22 22.37
CA ASN A 156 -22.75 -7.55 22.45
C ASN A 156 -22.03 -8.39 21.37
N PRO A 157 -21.45 -9.55 21.73
CA PRO A 157 -20.83 -10.41 20.74
C PRO A 157 -21.87 -10.73 19.68
N THR A 158 -21.58 -10.32 18.43
CA THR A 158 -22.35 -10.79 17.30
C THR A 158 -22.29 -12.31 17.29
N SER A 159 -23.36 -12.96 16.93
CA SER A 159 -23.64 -14.40 17.03
C SER A 159 -22.71 -15.34 16.23
N GLY A 160 -21.54 -14.89 15.83
CA GLY A 160 -20.52 -15.70 15.16
C GLY A 160 -19.56 -16.35 16.15
N LEU A 161 -19.45 -17.67 16.12
CA LEU A 161 -18.37 -18.37 16.82
C LEU A 161 -17.03 -17.92 16.24
N PRO A 162 -15.97 -17.79 17.08
CA PRO A 162 -14.64 -17.46 16.59
C PRO A 162 -14.16 -18.48 15.55
N SER A 163 -13.70 -18.00 14.42
CA SER A 163 -13.17 -18.84 13.33
C SER A 163 -11.66 -18.67 13.23
N ILE A 164 -10.97 -19.80 13.01
CA ILE A 164 -9.53 -19.82 12.72
C ILE A 164 -9.36 -20.13 11.24
N SER A 165 -8.65 -19.25 10.53
CA SER A 165 -8.13 -19.46 9.18
C SER A 165 -6.62 -19.65 9.21
N VAL A 166 -6.06 -20.21 8.14
CA VAL A 166 -4.61 -20.40 8.01
C VAL A 166 -4.11 -19.90 6.66
N LEU A 167 -2.96 -19.24 6.66
CA LEU A 167 -2.23 -18.92 5.43
C LEU A 167 -1.03 -19.85 5.31
N CYS A 168 -0.99 -20.61 4.20
CA CYS A 168 0.04 -21.56 3.87
C CYS A 168 0.93 -21.03 2.75
N ARG A 169 2.25 -21.18 2.88
CA ARG A 169 3.24 -20.82 1.87
C ARG A 169 3.79 -21.99 1.08
N THR A 170 3.44 -23.20 1.49
CA THR A 170 3.81 -24.43 0.77
C THR A 170 2.61 -25.35 0.61
N ARG A 171 2.67 -26.18 -0.43
CA ARG A 171 1.66 -27.23 -0.65
C ARG A 171 1.58 -28.21 0.53
N ALA A 172 2.73 -28.61 1.09
CA ALA A 172 2.77 -29.52 2.22
C ALA A 172 2.07 -28.95 3.47
N GLN A 173 2.22 -27.64 3.73
CA GLN A 173 1.47 -26.96 4.80
C GLN A 173 -0.05 -27.00 4.53
N ALA A 174 -0.47 -26.74 3.28
CA ALA A 174 -1.88 -26.78 2.92
C ALA A 174 -2.47 -28.20 3.04
N GLU A 175 -1.74 -29.22 2.58
CA GLU A 175 -2.12 -30.63 2.73
C GLU A 175 -2.28 -31.04 4.21
N ALA A 176 -1.42 -30.54 5.09
CA ALA A 176 -1.56 -30.74 6.54
C ALA A 176 -2.74 -29.94 7.12
N ALA A 177 -2.95 -28.72 6.68
CA ALA A 177 -4.02 -27.87 7.19
C ALA A 177 -5.43 -28.37 6.83
N VAL A 178 -5.61 -28.98 5.65
CA VAL A 178 -6.92 -29.51 5.25
C VAL A 178 -7.42 -30.65 6.15
N THR A 179 -6.53 -31.30 6.89
CA THR A 179 -6.87 -32.40 7.80
C THR A 179 -7.43 -31.90 9.16
N VAL A 180 -7.38 -30.59 9.43
CA VAL A 180 -7.76 -30.03 10.73
C VAL A 180 -9.23 -29.67 10.73
N ASP A 181 -10.01 -30.31 11.60
CA ASP A 181 -11.42 -29.99 11.78
C ASP A 181 -11.61 -28.59 12.42
N GLY A 182 -12.61 -27.84 11.95
CA GLY A 182 -12.93 -26.50 12.45
C GLY A 182 -11.92 -25.42 12.01
N VAL A 183 -11.09 -25.72 11.01
CA VAL A 183 -10.34 -24.76 10.20
C VAL A 183 -10.87 -24.88 8.79
N ASP A 184 -11.85 -24.01 8.46
CA ASP A 184 -12.65 -24.16 7.24
C ASP A 184 -12.13 -23.29 6.09
N GLU A 185 -11.12 -22.46 6.34
CA GLU A 185 -10.56 -21.54 5.38
C GLU A 185 -9.04 -21.63 5.33
N ILE A 186 -8.51 -21.82 4.12
CA ILE A 186 -7.09 -21.95 3.85
C ILE A 186 -6.68 -20.94 2.79
N ALA A 187 -5.88 -19.97 3.18
CA ALA A 187 -5.26 -19.02 2.29
C ALA A 187 -3.94 -19.57 1.75
N LEU A 188 -3.69 -19.36 0.48
CA LEU A 188 -2.53 -19.86 -0.26
C LEU A 188 -1.70 -18.67 -0.75
N ASP A 189 -0.43 -18.62 -0.34
CA ASP A 189 0.54 -17.58 -0.66
C ASP A 189 1.83 -18.23 -1.18
N PHE A 190 1.74 -18.86 -2.35
CA PHE A 190 2.88 -19.59 -2.91
C PHE A 190 3.73 -18.67 -3.78
N LEU A 191 5.05 -18.81 -3.63
CA LEU A 191 6.01 -18.20 -4.53
C LEU A 191 5.83 -18.68 -5.96
N GLU A 192 5.65 -19.99 -6.12
CA GLU A 192 5.53 -20.62 -7.42
C GLU A 192 4.07 -20.65 -7.89
N VAL A 193 3.85 -20.10 -9.07
CA VAL A 193 2.60 -20.23 -9.80
C VAL A 193 2.27 -21.71 -10.08
N HIS A 194 3.31 -22.53 -10.20
CA HIS A 194 3.20 -23.95 -10.46
C HIS A 194 2.72 -24.70 -9.21
N GLY A 195 1.55 -25.29 -9.31
CA GLY A 195 0.95 -26.02 -8.20
C GLY A 195 -0.12 -25.27 -7.43
N LEU A 196 -0.20 -23.95 -7.53
CA LEU A 196 -1.19 -23.16 -6.81
C LEU A 196 -2.62 -23.57 -7.18
N GLN A 197 -2.95 -23.66 -8.48
CA GLN A 197 -4.26 -24.11 -8.94
C GLN A 197 -4.62 -25.53 -8.46
N LYS A 198 -3.63 -26.44 -8.46
CA LYS A 198 -3.84 -27.80 -7.95
C LYS A 198 -4.13 -27.80 -6.46
N THR A 199 -3.49 -26.90 -5.71
CA THR A 199 -3.71 -26.77 -4.26
C THR A 199 -5.06 -26.09 -3.97
N VAL A 200 -5.50 -25.12 -4.77
CA VAL A 200 -6.86 -24.57 -4.68
C VAL A 200 -7.89 -25.70 -4.78
N ARG A 201 -7.78 -26.54 -5.82
CA ARG A 201 -8.67 -27.70 -6.00
C ARG A 201 -8.59 -28.72 -4.87
N LEU A 202 -7.40 -28.94 -4.30
CA LEU A 202 -7.21 -29.84 -3.15
C LEU A 202 -7.98 -29.31 -1.92
N VAL A 203 -7.88 -28.02 -1.63
CA VAL A 203 -8.59 -27.38 -0.52
C VAL A 203 -10.10 -27.48 -0.72
N GLN A 204 -10.58 -27.18 -1.94
CA GLN A 204 -12.00 -27.26 -2.30
C GLN A 204 -12.52 -28.68 -2.24
N ALA A 205 -11.75 -29.67 -2.72
CA ALA A 205 -12.11 -31.09 -2.64
C ALA A 205 -12.22 -31.60 -1.20
N ALA A 206 -11.51 -30.99 -0.26
CA ALA A 206 -11.64 -31.24 1.18
C ALA A 206 -12.86 -30.53 1.83
N GLY A 207 -13.70 -29.86 1.03
CA GLY A 207 -14.87 -29.11 1.50
C GLY A 207 -14.54 -27.81 2.22
N LYS A 208 -13.33 -27.25 2.01
CA LYS A 208 -12.85 -26.03 2.67
C LYS A 208 -12.78 -24.87 1.68
N THR A 209 -12.83 -23.65 2.18
CA THR A 209 -12.71 -22.42 1.39
C THR A 209 -11.26 -22.15 1.02
N ALA A 210 -10.98 -22.13 -0.28
CA ALA A 210 -9.66 -21.78 -0.81
C ALA A 210 -9.57 -20.27 -1.09
N VAL A 211 -8.70 -19.58 -0.37
CA VAL A 211 -8.41 -18.16 -0.57
C VAL A 211 -7.03 -18.04 -1.21
N VAL A 212 -6.87 -17.16 -2.21
CA VAL A 212 -5.55 -16.95 -2.82
C VAL A 212 -5.06 -15.53 -2.53
N ALA A 213 -3.86 -15.44 -1.98
CA ALA A 213 -3.20 -14.17 -1.72
C ALA A 213 -2.61 -13.58 -3.01
N THR A 214 -2.88 -12.29 -3.23
CA THR A 214 -2.37 -11.55 -4.39
C THR A 214 -1.05 -10.83 -4.07
N PRO A 215 -0.26 -10.39 -5.07
CA PRO A 215 0.94 -9.60 -4.82
C PRO A 215 0.66 -8.31 -4.04
N ARG A 216 1.61 -7.90 -3.20
CA ARG A 216 1.53 -6.62 -2.45
C ARG A 216 1.73 -5.40 -3.34
N VAL A 217 2.46 -5.56 -4.42
CA VAL A 217 2.75 -4.50 -5.39
C VAL A 217 2.40 -5.02 -6.77
N LEU A 218 1.63 -4.24 -7.52
CA LEU A 218 1.33 -4.48 -8.92
C LEU A 218 1.96 -3.35 -9.74
N LYS A 219 2.87 -3.69 -10.64
CA LYS A 219 3.52 -2.71 -11.53
C LYS A 219 2.66 -2.45 -12.75
N PRO A 220 2.81 -1.31 -13.43
CA PRO A 220 2.01 -0.97 -14.62
C PRO A 220 2.05 -2.02 -15.73
N GLU A 221 3.16 -2.72 -15.92
CA GLU A 221 3.31 -3.74 -16.96
C GLU A 221 2.88 -5.16 -16.51
N GLU A 222 2.43 -5.30 -15.27
CA GLU A 222 1.98 -6.56 -14.66
C GLU A 222 0.44 -6.68 -14.65
N GLU A 223 -0.26 -5.91 -15.47
CA GLU A 223 -1.74 -5.86 -15.50
C GLU A 223 -2.39 -7.22 -15.78
N GLN A 224 -1.69 -8.11 -16.49
CA GLN A 224 -2.21 -9.45 -16.77
C GLN A 224 -2.22 -10.39 -15.55
N LEU A 225 -1.56 -10.04 -14.45
CA LEU A 225 -1.55 -10.87 -13.24
C LEU A 225 -2.94 -11.04 -12.64
N TRP A 226 -3.80 -10.02 -12.71
CA TRP A 226 -5.16 -10.15 -12.19
C TRP A 226 -5.94 -11.26 -12.93
N ARG A 227 -5.77 -11.43 -14.24
CA ARG A 227 -6.38 -12.51 -15.01
C ARG A 227 -5.95 -13.88 -14.52
N TYR A 228 -4.66 -14.01 -14.23
CA TYR A 228 -4.12 -15.26 -13.68
C TYR A 228 -4.83 -15.61 -12.36
N TYR A 229 -4.94 -14.65 -11.42
CA TYR A 229 -5.59 -14.89 -10.14
C TYR A 229 -7.07 -15.23 -10.26
N LEU A 230 -7.81 -14.60 -11.14
CA LEU A 230 -9.22 -14.93 -11.41
C LEU A 230 -9.35 -16.34 -12.03
N ASN A 231 -8.43 -16.73 -12.90
CA ASN A 231 -8.46 -18.05 -13.54
C ASN A 231 -8.08 -19.22 -12.62
N LEU A 232 -7.58 -18.96 -11.42
CA LEU A 232 -7.31 -20.01 -10.43
C LEU A 232 -8.57 -20.69 -9.92
N GLY A 233 -9.73 -20.02 -10.00
CA GLY A 233 -11.01 -20.52 -9.48
C GLY A 233 -11.05 -20.62 -7.96
N ALA A 234 -10.36 -19.74 -7.26
CA ALA A 234 -10.40 -19.62 -5.80
C ALA A 234 -11.76 -19.12 -5.32
N ASP A 235 -12.15 -19.52 -4.11
CA ASP A 235 -13.42 -19.09 -3.50
C ASP A 235 -13.39 -17.65 -3.02
N ALA A 236 -12.19 -17.09 -2.74
CA ALA A 236 -11.96 -15.69 -2.42
C ALA A 236 -10.54 -15.26 -2.78
N LEU A 237 -10.30 -13.95 -2.91
CA LEU A 237 -8.97 -13.36 -3.06
C LEU A 237 -8.59 -12.53 -1.82
N LEU A 238 -7.38 -12.76 -1.30
CA LEU A 238 -6.76 -11.93 -0.28
C LEU A 238 -5.98 -10.80 -0.97
N VAL A 239 -6.59 -9.63 -1.06
CA VAL A 239 -6.09 -8.49 -1.83
C VAL A 239 -5.11 -7.68 -0.99
N ARG A 240 -3.89 -7.51 -1.51
CA ARG A 240 -2.76 -6.88 -0.83
C ARG A 240 -2.37 -5.51 -1.40
N SER A 241 -2.97 -5.11 -2.52
CA SER A 241 -2.67 -3.86 -3.23
C SER A 241 -3.95 -3.07 -3.46
N ALA A 242 -3.98 -1.80 -3.09
CA ALA A 242 -5.11 -0.92 -3.36
C ALA A 242 -5.33 -0.71 -4.86
N GLY A 243 -4.25 -0.68 -5.67
CA GLY A 243 -4.36 -0.61 -7.12
C GLY A 243 -5.05 -1.84 -7.72
N LEU A 244 -4.69 -3.05 -7.27
CA LEU A 244 -5.37 -4.26 -7.71
C LEU A 244 -6.83 -4.31 -7.24
N LEU A 245 -7.11 -3.88 -6.00
CA LEU A 245 -8.49 -3.76 -5.49
C LEU A 245 -9.33 -2.90 -6.42
N GLN A 246 -8.85 -1.71 -6.76
CA GLN A 246 -9.54 -0.80 -7.68
C GLN A 246 -9.77 -1.45 -9.06
N THR A 247 -8.74 -2.10 -9.62
CA THR A 247 -8.87 -2.81 -10.91
C THR A 247 -9.95 -3.89 -10.87
N LEU A 248 -9.99 -4.72 -9.81
CA LEU A 248 -10.99 -5.78 -9.67
C LEU A 248 -12.41 -5.21 -9.51
N LEU A 249 -12.57 -4.12 -8.74
CA LEU A 249 -13.85 -3.46 -8.56
C LEU A 249 -14.35 -2.81 -9.86
N GLU A 250 -13.47 -2.22 -10.66
CA GLU A 250 -13.79 -1.65 -11.96
C GLU A 250 -14.19 -2.74 -12.98
N LEU A 251 -13.44 -3.83 -13.02
CA LEU A 251 -13.76 -4.97 -13.88
C LEU A 251 -15.13 -5.56 -13.57
N GLY A 252 -15.45 -5.78 -12.29
CA GLY A 252 -16.75 -6.31 -11.90
C GLY A 252 -17.92 -5.38 -12.22
N ARG A 253 -17.65 -4.07 -12.48
CA ARG A 253 -18.68 -3.10 -12.90
C ARG A 253 -18.78 -2.96 -14.41
N SER A 254 -17.66 -3.09 -15.12
CA SER A 254 -17.55 -2.79 -16.55
C SER A 254 -17.72 -4.01 -17.46
N ASP A 255 -17.48 -5.21 -16.95
CA ASP A 255 -17.51 -6.46 -17.70
C ASP A 255 -18.36 -7.50 -16.98
N ALA A 256 -19.58 -7.72 -17.49
CA ALA A 256 -20.55 -8.67 -16.89
C ALA A 256 -20.10 -10.15 -17.02
N ASP A 257 -19.16 -10.45 -17.92
CA ASP A 257 -18.65 -11.80 -18.15
C ASP A 257 -17.53 -12.15 -17.14
N VAL A 258 -16.98 -11.13 -16.44
CA VAL A 258 -15.92 -11.32 -15.42
C VAL A 258 -16.54 -11.49 -14.04
N VAL A 259 -16.48 -12.71 -13.52
CA VAL A 259 -16.90 -13.00 -12.15
C VAL A 259 -15.77 -12.70 -11.18
N ILE A 260 -15.95 -11.68 -10.33
CA ILE A 260 -15.01 -11.36 -9.26
C ILE A 260 -15.42 -12.15 -8.01
N PRO A 261 -14.53 -13.03 -7.49
CA PRO A 261 -14.82 -13.74 -6.25
C PRO A 261 -14.83 -12.77 -5.07
N PRO A 262 -15.38 -13.17 -3.91
CA PRO A 262 -15.29 -12.41 -2.68
C PRO A 262 -13.88 -11.86 -2.42
N LEU A 263 -13.80 -10.56 -2.06
CA LEU A 263 -12.53 -9.88 -1.83
C LEU A 263 -12.30 -9.66 -0.34
N ARG A 264 -11.12 -9.98 0.14
CA ARG A 264 -10.66 -9.76 1.51
C ARG A 264 -9.41 -8.90 1.49
N GLY A 265 -9.39 -7.87 2.31
CA GLY A 265 -8.25 -6.95 2.39
C GLY A 265 -7.19 -7.47 3.37
N ASP A 266 -5.92 -7.45 2.96
CA ASP A 266 -4.80 -7.83 3.81
C ASP A 266 -4.15 -6.62 4.49
N PHE A 267 -3.29 -6.86 5.48
CA PHE A 267 -2.60 -5.86 6.29
C PHE A 267 -1.88 -4.79 5.46
N SER A 268 -1.40 -5.13 4.27
CA SER A 268 -0.67 -4.21 3.38
C SER A 268 -1.56 -3.15 2.70
N LEU A 269 -2.88 -3.21 2.87
CA LEU A 269 -3.77 -2.08 2.56
C LEU A 269 -3.64 -0.93 3.56
N ASN A 270 -2.89 -1.14 4.66
CA ASN A 270 -2.56 -0.13 5.67
C ASN A 270 -3.78 0.49 6.38
N ALA A 271 -4.82 -0.31 6.63
CA ALA A 271 -5.97 0.12 7.41
C ALA A 271 -5.57 0.28 8.89
N ALA A 272 -5.28 1.51 9.31
CA ALA A 272 -4.74 1.84 10.63
C ALA A 272 -5.74 2.56 11.56
N ASN A 273 -6.91 2.93 11.06
CA ASN A 273 -7.94 3.64 11.81
C ASN A 273 -9.34 3.33 11.25
N ALA A 274 -10.37 3.72 12.00
CA ALA A 274 -11.75 3.40 11.64
C ALA A 274 -12.19 4.02 10.30
N ILE A 275 -11.75 5.23 9.97
CA ILE A 275 -12.10 5.89 8.70
C ILE A 275 -11.51 5.11 7.53
N GLY A 276 -10.21 4.80 7.57
CA GLY A 276 -9.56 4.02 6.52
C GLY A 276 -10.14 2.61 6.39
N ALA A 277 -10.44 1.95 7.50
CA ALA A 277 -11.05 0.63 7.49
C ALA A 277 -12.48 0.67 6.90
N ASP A 278 -13.29 1.66 7.25
CA ASP A 278 -14.65 1.85 6.72
C ASP A 278 -14.64 2.07 5.21
N VAL A 279 -13.71 2.88 4.69
CA VAL A 279 -13.55 3.10 3.24
C VAL A 279 -13.31 1.77 2.51
N PHE A 280 -12.40 0.94 3.01
CA PHE A 280 -12.13 -0.37 2.40
C PHE A 280 -13.33 -1.33 2.51
N LEU A 281 -13.98 -1.40 3.66
CA LEU A 281 -15.14 -2.27 3.85
C LEU A 281 -16.34 -1.84 2.97
N ARG A 282 -16.56 -0.53 2.83
CA ARG A 282 -17.61 0.00 1.93
C ARG A 282 -17.28 -0.16 0.45
N SER A 283 -16.01 -0.27 0.08
CA SER A 283 -15.63 -0.55 -1.31
C SER A 283 -16.02 -1.96 -1.77
N GLY A 284 -16.44 -2.84 -0.85
CA GLY A 284 -16.94 -4.18 -1.16
C GLY A 284 -16.06 -5.31 -0.59
N LEU A 285 -15.14 -5.03 0.31
CA LEU A 285 -14.43 -6.08 1.01
C LEU A 285 -15.34 -6.81 2.01
N GLU A 286 -15.33 -8.15 1.96
CA GLU A 286 -16.04 -8.97 2.95
C GLU A 286 -15.36 -8.93 4.31
N ARG A 287 -14.02 -8.84 4.31
CA ARG A 287 -13.17 -8.91 5.49
C ARG A 287 -11.96 -8.02 5.31
N LEU A 288 -11.39 -7.50 6.40
CA LEU A 288 -10.23 -6.62 6.36
C LEU A 288 -9.29 -6.94 7.52
N THR A 289 -8.02 -7.15 7.19
CA THR A 289 -6.94 -7.29 8.18
C THR A 289 -6.33 -5.91 8.46
N PRO A 290 -6.31 -5.42 9.71
CA PRO A 290 -5.65 -4.18 10.09
C PRO A 290 -4.13 -4.25 9.84
N THR A 291 -3.50 -3.07 9.68
CA THR A 291 -2.04 -2.99 9.51
C THR A 291 -1.28 -3.56 10.71
N HIS A 292 -0.11 -4.11 10.45
CA HIS A 292 0.81 -4.61 11.49
C HIS A 292 1.36 -3.53 12.44
N ASP A 293 1.19 -2.25 12.12
CA ASP A 293 1.64 -1.13 12.96
C ASP A 293 0.75 -0.91 14.20
N LEU A 294 -0.42 -1.53 14.24
CA LEU A 294 -1.34 -1.45 15.38
C LEU A 294 -1.00 -2.50 16.45
N ASN A 295 -0.88 -2.06 17.71
CA ASN A 295 -0.82 -2.99 18.82
C ASN A 295 -2.21 -3.54 19.20
N ALA A 296 -2.26 -4.51 20.12
CA ALA A 296 -3.50 -5.18 20.46
C ALA A 296 -4.60 -4.22 20.96
N GLU A 297 -4.23 -3.22 21.77
CA GLU A 297 -5.18 -2.23 22.28
C GLU A 297 -5.70 -1.31 21.17
N GLN A 298 -4.84 -0.91 20.23
CA GLN A 298 -5.25 -0.12 19.07
C GLN A 298 -6.17 -0.91 18.14
N GLN A 299 -5.92 -2.22 17.94
CA GLN A 299 -6.82 -3.08 17.15
C GLN A 299 -8.17 -3.28 17.86
N ARG A 300 -8.16 -3.44 19.20
CA ARG A 300 -9.39 -3.44 19.99
C ARG A 300 -10.17 -2.14 19.83
N ALA A 301 -9.48 -1.00 19.94
CA ALA A 301 -10.09 0.31 19.80
C ALA A 301 -10.66 0.53 18.38
N LEU A 302 -9.97 0.04 17.35
CA LEU A 302 -10.46 0.05 15.97
C LEU A 302 -11.76 -0.74 15.83
N ALA A 303 -11.84 -1.95 16.39
CA ALA A 303 -13.04 -2.77 16.36
C ALA A 303 -14.22 -2.09 17.08
N VAL A 304 -13.97 -1.53 18.26
CA VAL A 304 -14.98 -0.77 19.02
C VAL A 304 -15.46 0.44 18.21
N ALA A 305 -14.56 1.18 17.57
CA ALA A 305 -14.90 2.34 16.76
C ALA A 305 -15.74 1.99 15.51
N LEU A 306 -15.50 0.83 14.90
CA LEU A 306 -16.28 0.34 13.76
C LEU A 306 -17.68 -0.20 14.15
N GLY A 307 -17.91 -0.42 15.45
CA GLY A 307 -19.12 -1.02 15.95
C GLY A 307 -19.27 -2.50 15.59
N PRO A 308 -20.35 -3.18 16.04
CA PRO A 308 -20.50 -4.63 15.87
C PRO A 308 -20.43 -5.09 14.41
N ALA A 309 -21.07 -4.36 13.50
CA ALA A 309 -21.12 -4.71 12.08
C ALA A 309 -19.73 -4.58 11.40
N GLY A 310 -18.92 -3.58 11.78
CA GLY A 310 -17.58 -3.42 11.26
C GLY A 310 -16.57 -4.34 11.95
N ALA A 311 -16.68 -4.51 13.27
CA ALA A 311 -15.83 -5.42 14.05
C ALA A 311 -15.91 -6.87 13.56
N SER A 312 -17.12 -7.36 13.22
CA SER A 312 -17.33 -8.71 12.69
C SER A 312 -16.69 -8.95 11.33
N LYS A 313 -16.28 -7.90 10.63
CA LYS A 313 -15.57 -7.96 9.34
C LYS A 313 -14.06 -7.82 9.49
N LEU A 314 -13.54 -7.57 10.70
CA LEU A 314 -12.11 -7.56 10.93
C LEU A 314 -11.57 -8.98 11.07
N GLU A 315 -10.39 -9.20 10.50
CA GLU A 315 -9.59 -10.40 10.69
C GLU A 315 -8.26 -10.04 11.35
N VAL A 316 -7.95 -10.65 12.48
CA VAL A 316 -6.69 -10.39 13.21
C VAL A 316 -5.73 -11.53 13.01
N ILE A 317 -4.47 -11.22 12.66
CA ILE A 317 -3.40 -12.22 12.57
C ILE A 317 -2.88 -12.49 13.99
N VAL A 318 -3.12 -13.71 14.47
CA VAL A 318 -2.78 -14.11 15.84
C VAL A 318 -1.51 -14.95 15.94
N HIS A 319 -0.96 -15.38 14.80
CA HIS A 319 0.32 -16.07 14.71
C HIS A 319 0.98 -15.72 13.38
N GLN A 320 2.24 -15.29 13.42
CA GLN A 320 3.03 -15.01 12.22
C GLN A 320 4.51 -14.77 12.57
N HIS A 321 5.39 -15.00 11.62
CA HIS A 321 6.66 -14.30 11.58
C HIS A 321 6.44 -12.94 10.90
N LEU A 322 6.64 -11.83 11.61
CA LEU A 322 6.40 -10.49 11.04
C LEU A 322 7.26 -10.27 9.79
N PRO A 323 6.67 -9.85 8.66
CA PRO A 323 7.44 -9.39 7.52
C PRO A 323 8.09 -8.04 7.85
N ILE A 324 9.42 -8.02 8.00
CA ILE A 324 10.19 -6.81 8.36
C ILE A 324 10.63 -6.00 7.16
N PHE A 325 10.89 -6.67 6.03
CA PHE A 325 11.21 -6.02 4.76
C PHE A 325 10.49 -6.68 3.61
N HIS A 326 10.06 -5.87 2.64
CA HIS A 326 9.59 -6.31 1.34
C HIS A 326 10.31 -5.50 0.27
N THR A 327 11.07 -6.15 -0.59
CA THR A 327 11.95 -5.47 -1.55
C THR A 327 11.68 -5.91 -2.98
N GLU A 328 11.86 -5.00 -3.91
CA GLU A 328 11.85 -5.24 -5.34
C GLU A 328 13.17 -5.85 -5.84
N HIS A 329 14.19 -5.94 -4.98
CA HIS A 329 15.50 -6.50 -5.29
C HIS A 329 15.55 -7.98 -4.90
N CYS A 330 15.86 -8.84 -5.87
CA CYS A 330 16.00 -10.27 -5.62
C CYS A 330 17.41 -10.60 -5.07
N VAL A 331 17.49 -10.87 -3.76
CA VAL A 331 18.75 -11.24 -3.11
C VAL A 331 19.25 -12.62 -3.56
N PHE A 332 18.34 -13.56 -3.92
CA PHE A 332 18.71 -14.86 -4.47
C PHE A 332 19.45 -14.70 -5.80
N CYS A 333 18.89 -13.94 -6.72
CA CYS A 333 19.54 -13.64 -8.00
C CYS A 333 20.89 -12.95 -7.78
N ARG A 334 20.93 -11.97 -6.87
CA ARG A 334 22.12 -11.16 -6.63
C ARG A 334 23.31 -11.93 -6.03
N PHE A 335 23.03 -12.86 -5.11
CA PHE A 335 24.09 -13.52 -4.32
C PHE A 335 24.28 -15.01 -4.64
N MET A 336 23.37 -15.64 -5.37
CA MET A 336 23.36 -17.07 -5.64
C MET A 336 23.29 -17.42 -7.14
N SER A 337 23.47 -16.41 -8.00
CA SER A 337 23.39 -16.57 -9.45
C SER A 337 24.36 -15.61 -10.13
N ASP A 338 24.83 -16.00 -11.32
CA ASP A 338 25.58 -15.14 -12.24
C ASP A 338 24.65 -14.37 -13.20
N GLY A 339 23.35 -14.65 -13.15
CA GLY A 339 22.31 -13.97 -13.95
C GLY A 339 21.91 -12.61 -13.39
N ASN A 340 21.19 -11.84 -14.20
CA ASN A 340 20.75 -10.49 -13.84
C ASN A 340 19.22 -10.34 -13.74
N SER A 341 18.46 -11.36 -14.14
CA SER A 341 17.00 -11.32 -14.19
C SER A 341 16.39 -12.72 -14.02
N TYR A 342 15.08 -12.80 -13.89
CA TYR A 342 14.36 -14.07 -13.83
C TYR A 342 14.56 -14.97 -15.07
N LYS A 343 15.02 -14.41 -16.19
CA LYS A 343 15.23 -15.15 -17.44
C LYS A 343 16.53 -15.96 -17.45
N ASP A 344 17.51 -15.55 -16.64
CA ASP A 344 18.87 -16.05 -16.68
C ASP A 344 19.46 -16.41 -15.32
N CYS A 345 18.75 -16.20 -14.23
CA CYS A 345 19.24 -16.45 -12.86
C CYS A 345 19.24 -17.95 -12.47
N GLY A 346 18.60 -18.82 -13.22
CA GLY A 346 18.49 -20.25 -12.88
C GLY A 346 17.65 -20.56 -11.65
N HIS A 347 16.85 -19.63 -11.19
CA HIS A 347 15.85 -19.72 -10.11
C HIS A 347 16.37 -20.32 -8.80
N PRO A 348 17.46 -19.84 -8.19
CA PRO A 348 17.98 -20.41 -6.96
C PRO A 348 16.99 -20.29 -5.77
N CYS A 349 16.02 -19.39 -5.85
CA CYS A 349 14.96 -19.24 -4.86
C CYS A 349 14.03 -20.46 -4.72
N GLU A 350 13.96 -21.32 -5.74
CA GLU A 350 13.13 -22.53 -5.72
C GLU A 350 13.76 -23.68 -4.93
N SER A 351 15.08 -23.67 -4.77
CA SER A 351 15.84 -24.80 -4.20
C SER A 351 16.76 -24.45 -3.04
N LYS A 352 16.95 -23.16 -2.76
CA LYS A 352 17.87 -22.66 -1.74
C LYS A 352 17.12 -21.93 -0.64
N HIS A 353 17.58 -22.10 0.59
CA HIS A 353 17.14 -21.31 1.74
C HIS A 353 18.15 -20.20 2.01
N LEU A 354 17.65 -18.99 2.24
CA LEU A 354 18.47 -17.82 2.53
C LEU A 354 17.99 -17.16 3.82
N HIS A 355 18.95 -16.81 4.69
CA HIS A 355 18.68 -16.06 5.90
C HIS A 355 19.56 -14.81 5.95
N LEU A 356 19.01 -13.73 6.45
CA LEU A 356 19.79 -12.55 6.85
C LEU A 356 20.06 -12.65 8.35
N ARG A 357 21.33 -12.61 8.73
CA ARG A 357 21.72 -12.62 10.13
C ARG A 357 21.90 -11.19 10.65
N ASP A 358 21.21 -10.87 11.73
CA ASP A 358 21.34 -9.58 12.40
C ASP A 358 22.62 -9.51 13.28
N ASP A 359 22.88 -8.35 13.86
CA ASP A 359 24.04 -8.11 14.74
C ASP A 359 23.95 -8.85 16.09
N ARG A 360 22.79 -9.41 16.43
CA ARG A 360 22.53 -10.24 17.61
C ARG A 360 22.61 -11.74 17.33
N GLY A 361 22.86 -12.11 16.07
CA GLY A 361 22.97 -13.49 15.62
C GLY A 361 21.65 -14.20 15.34
N ALA A 362 20.54 -13.48 15.25
CA ALA A 362 19.27 -14.03 14.82
C ALA A 362 19.20 -14.17 13.29
N ASP A 363 18.72 -15.30 12.82
CA ASP A 363 18.63 -15.63 11.40
C ASP A 363 17.19 -15.36 10.90
N HIS A 364 17.06 -14.34 10.07
CA HIS A 364 15.79 -13.91 9.48
C HIS A 364 15.60 -14.57 8.13
N LEU A 365 14.56 -15.39 7.99
CA LEU A 365 14.27 -16.09 6.74
C LEU A 365 13.91 -15.11 5.62
N VAL A 366 14.45 -15.33 4.44
CA VAL A 366 14.11 -14.62 3.22
C VAL A 366 13.34 -15.55 2.30
N LEU A 367 12.13 -15.15 1.93
CA LEU A 367 11.36 -15.84 0.90
C LEU A 367 11.25 -14.94 -0.33
N ALA A 368 11.34 -15.54 -1.49
CA ALA A 368 11.02 -14.86 -2.72
C ALA A 368 9.49 -14.80 -2.91
N ASP A 369 9.03 -13.74 -3.51
CA ASP A 369 7.63 -13.53 -3.88
C ASP A 369 7.49 -13.43 -5.41
N MET A 370 6.28 -13.52 -5.91
CA MET A 370 5.99 -13.35 -7.33
C MET A 370 6.56 -12.02 -7.86
N GLY A 371 7.14 -12.06 -9.07
CA GLY A 371 7.80 -10.91 -9.68
C GLY A 371 9.22 -10.68 -9.16
N CYS A 372 9.87 -11.70 -8.59
CA CYS A 372 11.25 -11.63 -8.06
C CYS A 372 11.42 -10.64 -6.89
N ARG A 373 10.35 -10.38 -6.17
CA ARG A 373 10.39 -9.63 -4.91
C ARG A 373 10.83 -10.54 -3.78
N ASN A 374 11.38 -9.96 -2.73
CA ASN A 374 11.75 -10.74 -1.56
C ASN A 374 11.14 -10.16 -0.29
N THR A 375 10.65 -11.04 0.56
CA THR A 375 10.18 -10.72 1.90
C THR A 375 11.12 -11.33 2.94
N VAL A 376 11.58 -10.50 3.87
CA VAL A 376 12.37 -10.93 5.04
C VAL A 376 11.43 -11.04 6.23
N PHE A 377 11.42 -12.18 6.88
CA PHE A 377 10.57 -12.47 8.03
C PHE A 377 11.37 -12.43 9.34
N ASN A 378 10.75 -11.96 10.41
CA ASN A 378 11.38 -11.99 11.72
C ASN A 378 11.72 -13.43 12.13
N ALA A 379 12.89 -13.61 12.75
CA ALA A 379 13.36 -14.91 13.25
C ALA A 379 12.42 -15.52 14.28
N GLN A 380 11.79 -14.70 15.14
CA GLN A 380 10.83 -15.14 16.13
C GLN A 380 9.39 -15.02 15.64
N ALA A 381 8.59 -16.05 15.89
CA ALA A 381 7.15 -15.96 15.70
C ALA A 381 6.51 -14.98 16.68
N GLN A 382 5.59 -14.15 16.18
CA GLN A 382 4.69 -13.35 16.99
C GLN A 382 3.46 -14.18 17.34
N THR A 383 2.97 -14.07 18.58
CA THR A 383 1.68 -14.63 18.98
C THR A 383 0.78 -13.58 19.63
N GLY A 384 -0.50 -13.59 19.23
CA GLY A 384 -1.58 -12.83 19.84
C GLY A 384 -2.41 -13.64 20.84
N ALA A 385 -1.94 -14.82 21.26
CA ALA A 385 -2.70 -15.74 22.09
C ALA A 385 -3.27 -15.09 23.37
N GLU A 386 -2.52 -14.21 24.03
CA GLU A 386 -2.97 -13.53 25.24
C GLU A 386 -4.05 -12.46 25.00
N TYR A 387 -4.14 -11.94 23.77
CA TYR A 387 -5.10 -10.89 23.38
C TYR A 387 -6.36 -11.45 22.72
N LEU A 388 -6.41 -12.76 22.43
CA LEU A 388 -7.49 -13.37 21.67
C LEU A 388 -8.86 -13.11 22.30
N LYS A 389 -8.97 -13.29 23.62
CA LYS A 389 -10.21 -13.00 24.36
C LYS A 389 -10.59 -11.51 24.24
N THR A 390 -9.63 -10.61 24.34
CA THR A 390 -9.85 -9.16 24.23
C THR A 390 -10.42 -8.79 22.85
N PHE A 391 -9.94 -9.44 21.79
CA PHE A 391 -10.43 -9.26 20.44
C PHE A 391 -11.86 -9.80 20.27
N ILE A 392 -12.13 -10.99 20.79
CA ILE A 392 -13.48 -11.59 20.79
C ILE A 392 -14.47 -10.69 21.56
N ASP A 393 -14.09 -10.20 22.72
CA ASP A 393 -14.92 -9.30 23.53
C ASP A 393 -15.18 -7.96 22.83
N ALA A 394 -14.31 -7.56 21.89
CA ALA A 394 -14.49 -6.38 21.03
C ALA A 394 -15.33 -6.65 19.78
N GLY A 395 -15.81 -7.87 19.56
CA GLY A 395 -16.66 -8.25 18.42
C GLY A 395 -15.90 -8.78 17.21
N ILE A 396 -14.57 -8.99 17.30
CA ILE A 396 -13.79 -9.63 16.25
C ILE A 396 -14.01 -11.14 16.32
N CYS A 397 -14.35 -11.77 15.19
CA CYS A 397 -14.62 -13.20 15.14
C CYS A 397 -13.75 -13.98 14.15
N HIS A 398 -12.87 -13.31 13.40
CA HIS A 398 -11.97 -13.95 12.44
C HIS A 398 -10.51 -13.80 12.86
N PHE A 399 -9.82 -14.93 12.96
CA PHE A 399 -8.43 -14.97 13.39
C PHE A 399 -7.61 -15.80 12.41
N ARG A 400 -6.47 -15.26 11.96
CA ARG A 400 -5.61 -15.94 11.00
C ARG A 400 -4.29 -16.36 11.61
N VAL A 401 -3.91 -17.61 11.36
CA VAL A 401 -2.57 -18.16 11.61
C VAL A 401 -1.79 -18.11 10.30
N GLU A 402 -0.68 -17.38 10.24
CA GLU A 402 0.19 -17.34 9.06
C GLU A 402 1.43 -18.20 9.27
N LEU A 403 1.57 -19.20 8.42
CA LEU A 403 2.73 -20.07 8.39
C LEU A 403 3.82 -19.44 7.50
N VAL A 404 5.06 -19.58 7.90
CA VAL A 404 6.22 -19.17 7.09
C VAL A 404 7.11 -20.38 6.83
N ASP A 405 7.76 -20.91 7.85
CA ASP A 405 8.70 -22.04 7.76
C ASP A 405 8.32 -23.20 8.70
N GLU A 406 7.14 -23.12 9.28
CA GLU A 406 6.65 -24.20 10.14
C GLU A 406 6.53 -25.51 9.34
N PRO A 407 7.14 -26.61 9.82
CA PRO A 407 7.05 -27.90 9.15
C PRO A 407 5.60 -28.39 9.07
N ALA A 408 5.22 -29.01 7.96
CA ALA A 408 3.87 -29.55 7.76
C ALA A 408 3.41 -30.46 8.91
N SER A 409 4.33 -31.17 9.55
CA SER A 409 4.05 -32.05 10.70
C SER A 409 3.56 -31.30 11.95
N VAL A 410 3.89 -30.02 12.10
CA VAL A 410 3.49 -29.19 13.25
C VAL A 410 2.15 -28.49 13.00
N VAL A 411 1.77 -28.29 11.74
CA VAL A 411 0.59 -27.50 11.35
C VAL A 411 -0.71 -27.99 12.01
N PRO A 412 -1.04 -29.30 12.04
CA PRO A 412 -2.30 -29.74 12.64
C PRO A 412 -2.38 -29.44 14.14
N GLU A 413 -1.31 -29.62 14.88
CA GLU A 413 -1.29 -29.30 16.31
C GLU A 413 -1.36 -27.80 16.58
N LEU A 414 -0.60 -27.00 15.82
CA LEU A 414 -0.62 -25.53 15.91
C LEU A 414 -2.04 -24.98 15.71
N LEU A 415 -2.70 -25.39 14.64
CA LEU A 415 -4.05 -24.94 14.32
C LEU A 415 -5.09 -25.38 15.35
N SER A 416 -4.99 -26.65 15.81
CA SER A 416 -5.89 -27.19 16.82
C SER A 416 -5.76 -26.41 18.14
N ARG A 417 -4.55 -26.04 18.56
CA ARG A 417 -4.31 -25.27 19.77
C ARG A 417 -4.87 -23.84 19.68
N TYR A 418 -4.72 -23.15 18.55
CA TYR A 418 -5.33 -21.83 18.36
C TYR A 418 -6.86 -21.92 18.32
N ARG A 419 -7.43 -22.92 17.65
CA ARG A 419 -8.88 -23.19 17.65
C ARG A 419 -9.39 -23.46 19.06
N ASP A 420 -8.70 -24.28 19.84
CA ASP A 420 -9.11 -24.63 21.19
C ASP A 420 -9.00 -23.42 22.14
N LEU A 421 -8.01 -22.55 21.93
CA LEU A 421 -7.91 -21.27 22.65
C LEU A 421 -9.08 -20.33 22.27
N ALA A 422 -9.41 -20.20 21.00
CA ALA A 422 -10.51 -19.37 20.51
C ALA A 422 -11.87 -19.84 21.08
N ASN A 423 -12.03 -21.15 21.28
CA ASN A 423 -13.21 -21.77 21.87
C ASN A 423 -13.16 -21.86 23.42
N GLY A 424 -12.15 -21.30 24.07
CA GLY A 424 -12.00 -21.30 25.54
C GLY A 424 -11.71 -22.69 26.14
N ARG A 425 -11.21 -23.64 25.36
CA ARG A 425 -10.88 -25.01 25.80
C ARG A 425 -9.48 -25.13 26.38
N THR A 426 -8.62 -24.16 26.13
CA THR A 426 -7.25 -24.09 26.67
C THR A 426 -6.91 -22.66 27.07
N SER A 427 -5.83 -22.45 27.81
CA SER A 427 -5.37 -21.14 28.22
C SER A 427 -4.31 -20.56 27.28
N SER A 428 -4.20 -19.22 27.22
CA SER A 428 -3.13 -18.54 26.48
C SER A 428 -1.73 -18.89 26.98
N SER A 429 -1.59 -19.16 28.28
CA SER A 429 -0.31 -19.56 28.90
C SER A 429 0.13 -20.98 28.46
N GLU A 430 -0.80 -21.91 28.32
CA GLU A 430 -0.51 -23.26 27.79
C GLU A 430 -0.06 -23.23 26.34
N LEU A 431 -0.78 -22.45 25.51
CA LEU A 431 -0.39 -22.25 24.12
C LEU A 431 0.98 -21.56 24.00
N ALA A 432 1.22 -20.50 24.77
CA ALA A 432 2.50 -19.79 24.77
C ALA A 432 3.66 -20.70 25.23
N SER A 433 3.44 -21.52 26.24
CA SER A 433 4.43 -22.50 26.71
C SER A 433 4.76 -23.55 25.65
N TRP A 434 3.78 -23.97 24.86
CA TRP A 434 4.00 -24.90 23.76
C TRP A 434 4.73 -24.24 22.60
N LEU A 435 4.28 -23.05 22.16
CA LEU A 435 4.92 -22.30 21.08
C LEU A 435 6.39 -21.97 21.36
N SER A 436 6.73 -21.67 22.63
CA SER A 436 8.11 -21.36 23.02
C SER A 436 9.09 -22.51 22.83
N LYS A 437 8.59 -23.74 22.66
CA LYS A 437 9.39 -24.96 22.45
C LYS A 437 9.54 -25.32 20.97
N LEU A 438 8.78 -24.65 20.10
CA LEU A 438 8.89 -24.93 18.66
C LEU A 438 10.26 -24.48 18.15
N PRO A 439 10.97 -25.35 17.43
CA PRO A 439 12.21 -24.97 16.79
C PRO A 439 11.95 -24.02 15.62
N ASP A 440 12.87 -23.10 15.40
CA ASP A 440 12.96 -22.38 14.14
C ASP A 440 13.50 -23.28 13.02
N ALA A 441 13.63 -22.72 11.80
CA ALA A 441 14.19 -23.42 10.65
C ALA A 441 15.63 -23.95 10.87
N ASN A 442 16.34 -23.42 11.84
CA ASN A 442 17.69 -23.86 12.23
C ASN A 442 17.68 -24.86 13.40
N GLY A 443 16.51 -25.34 13.82
CA GLY A 443 16.35 -26.24 14.95
C GLY A 443 16.57 -25.60 16.33
N ARG A 444 16.56 -24.26 16.42
CA ARG A 444 16.73 -23.53 17.67
C ARG A 444 15.39 -23.07 18.18
N ALA A 445 15.13 -23.23 19.47
CA ALA A 445 13.98 -22.64 20.13
C ALA A 445 14.26 -21.16 20.44
N HIS A 446 13.82 -20.27 19.58
CA HIS A 446 13.97 -18.81 19.77
C HIS A 446 12.91 -18.20 20.69
N GLY A 447 11.96 -19.02 21.15
CA GLY A 447 10.79 -18.53 21.85
C GLY A 447 9.83 -17.78 20.94
N ILE A 448 8.86 -17.13 21.57
CA ILE A 448 7.84 -16.32 20.91
C ILE A 448 7.93 -14.88 21.37
N SER A 449 7.45 -13.96 20.55
CA SER A 449 7.32 -12.54 20.90
C SER A 449 5.86 -12.09 20.79
N ARG A 450 5.54 -10.95 21.41
CA ARG A 450 4.28 -10.25 21.16
C ARG A 450 4.35 -9.42 19.87
N GLY A 451 5.57 -9.16 19.39
CA GLY A 451 5.85 -8.42 18.17
C GLY A 451 5.15 -7.06 18.15
N SER A 452 4.43 -6.79 17.05
CA SER A 452 3.67 -5.55 16.89
C SER A 452 2.44 -5.46 17.80
N LEU A 453 1.92 -6.59 18.32
CA LEU A 453 0.76 -6.61 19.21
C LEU A 453 1.10 -6.13 20.63
N GLU A 454 2.37 -5.98 20.98
CA GLU A 454 2.79 -5.59 22.31
C GLU A 454 2.27 -4.20 22.71
N VAL A 455 1.54 -4.14 23.82
CA VAL A 455 1.08 -2.89 24.43
C VAL A 455 2.18 -2.34 25.34
N LYS A 456 2.89 -1.30 24.87
CA LYS A 456 3.93 -0.64 25.66
C LYS A 456 3.30 0.34 26.65
N THR A 457 3.39 0.02 27.91
CA THR A 457 2.82 0.81 29.03
C THR A 457 3.37 2.24 29.10
N GLU A 458 4.58 2.48 28.62
CA GLU A 458 5.22 3.82 28.56
C GLU A 458 4.53 4.76 27.56
N LEU A 459 4.01 4.23 26.43
CA LEU A 459 3.23 5.01 25.48
C LEU A 459 1.83 5.36 26.04
N ALA A 460 1.27 4.47 26.86
CA ALA A 460 -0.02 4.71 27.51
C ALA A 460 0.06 5.83 28.58
N ARG A 461 1.25 6.20 29.07
CA ARG A 461 1.48 7.29 30.04
C ARG A 461 1.78 8.63 29.37
N GLY A 462 1.76 8.73 28.05
CA GLY A 462 2.02 9.99 27.32
C GLY A 462 3.48 10.45 27.33
N GLU A 463 4.41 9.63 27.75
CA GLU A 463 5.84 9.93 27.69
C GLU A 463 6.35 9.75 26.28
N LEU A 464 6.50 10.86 25.56
CA LEU A 464 7.12 10.89 24.24
C LEU A 464 8.57 10.45 24.36
N ARG A 465 8.98 9.42 23.63
CA ARG A 465 10.40 9.08 23.47
C ARG A 465 11.14 10.32 22.96
N PRO A 466 12.33 10.64 23.50
CA PRO A 466 13.13 11.73 22.97
C PRO A 466 13.35 11.50 21.48
N THR A 467 13.16 12.53 20.67
CA THR A 467 13.36 12.48 19.22
C THR A 467 14.77 11.95 18.90
N ALA A 468 14.96 11.38 17.72
CA ALA A 468 16.27 10.88 17.29
C ALA A 468 17.39 11.94 17.41
N ALA A 469 17.05 13.24 17.34
CA ALA A 469 17.95 14.35 17.59
C ALA A 469 18.35 14.44 19.07
N ALA A 470 17.41 14.35 20.00
CA ALA A 470 17.67 14.36 21.45
C ALA A 470 18.47 13.13 21.91
N SER A 471 18.22 11.95 21.31
CA SER A 471 18.99 10.73 21.56
C SER A 471 20.44 10.84 21.05
N ARG A 472 20.68 11.50 19.91
CA ARG A 472 22.01 11.78 19.39
C ARG A 472 22.78 12.77 20.27
N GLU A 473 22.10 13.76 20.82
CA GLU A 473 22.70 14.75 21.72
C GLU A 473 23.04 14.15 23.11
N ALA A 474 22.18 13.33 23.66
CA ALA A 474 22.43 12.57 24.90
C ALA A 474 23.63 11.59 24.74
N ASN A 475 23.76 10.94 23.57
CA ASN A 475 24.89 10.07 23.28
C ASN A 475 26.21 10.85 23.07
N LYS A 476 26.17 12.05 22.46
CA LYS A 476 27.34 12.93 22.38
C LYS A 476 27.80 13.42 23.76
N THR A 477 26.86 13.71 24.65
CA THR A 477 27.16 14.14 26.02
C THR A 477 27.77 13.00 26.84
N LYS A 478 27.24 11.76 26.72
CA LYS A 478 27.82 10.57 27.34
C LYS A 478 29.21 10.23 26.80
N ALA A 479 29.46 10.41 25.51
CA ALA A 479 30.78 10.21 24.91
C ALA A 479 31.78 11.23 25.42
N LYS A 480 31.39 12.51 25.53
CA LYS A 480 32.25 13.56 26.11
C LYS A 480 32.59 13.33 27.58
N SER A 481 31.64 12.86 28.38
CA SER A 481 31.86 12.54 29.80
C SER A 481 32.76 11.30 30.00
N ARG A 482 32.67 10.28 29.11
CA ARG A 482 33.59 9.13 29.10
C ARG A 482 34.99 9.52 28.71
N ALA A 483 35.15 10.38 27.70
CA ALA A 483 36.46 10.89 27.27
C ALA A 483 37.15 11.79 28.35
N ALA A 484 36.34 12.53 29.11
CA ALA A 484 36.83 13.33 30.24
C ALA A 484 37.27 12.49 31.45
N ARG A 485 36.57 11.33 31.71
CA ARG A 485 36.97 10.36 32.75
C ARG A 485 38.20 9.53 32.37
N ALA A 486 38.47 9.32 31.10
CA ALA A 486 39.68 8.59 30.63
C ALA A 486 40.93 9.44 30.61
N LYS A 487 40.84 10.76 30.83
CA LYS A 487 41.97 11.71 30.92
C LYS A 487 42.32 12.13 32.36
N ARG A 488 41.64 11.57 33.33
CA ARG A 488 41.98 11.63 34.76
C ARG A 488 42.49 10.25 35.25
#